data_d72d81b5b282a2f7bc60d87a90dbbb18
#
_entry.id   d72d81b5b282a2f7bc60d87a90dbbb18
#
_cell.length_a   1.000
_cell.length_b   1.000
_cell.length_c   1.000
_cell.angle_alpha   90.00
_cell.angle_beta   90.00
_cell.angle_gamma   90.00
#
_symmetry.space_group_name_H-M   'P 1'
#
loop_
_entity.id
_entity.type
_entity.pdbx_description
1 polymer ?
#
loop_
_entity_poly.entity_id
_entity_poly.type
_entity_poly.pdbx_seq_one_letter_code
_entity_poly.pdbx_strand_id
1 'polypeptide(L)'
;MNDPLRNFLDKIKPSFQGKGGLSYYFPIFDVIENLFYSSDKRTKGLTHVRDGSDIQRIMVVVWLATFPTMFAGMYNLGYQSLNAIEQLTLANTAFEKDWHWPLITFFTSLNPNSFMDCLVYGAIYFIPIYVVVFAVGIGCELIFALIRRHEVSEGAFVTTVLFALSCPPNAPLWQCALGIAVGLVIGKEIFGGTGKNFLNPALTGRAFLYFAYPASWSGDMSWVAVDGYTAATILGTAAQDGYQSLAYTWNNAFLGFIPGSIGETSTLAILVGLAILLYTKVASWRIVLGVAIGTIFTSYLFNIVGSETNPMFSMPFWWHMVIGGYAFGLVFMATEPVSGSHTNAGRWV
;
A
#
# COMPACT_ATOMS: atom_id res chain seq x y z
N MET A 1 13.15 -26.21 -23.74
CA MET A 1 14.23 -25.41 -23.13
C MET A 1 14.50 -26.02 -21.76
N ASN A 2 15.74 -26.49 -21.52
CA ASN A 2 16.13 -27.04 -20.21
C ASN A 2 16.34 -25.86 -19.25
N ASP A 3 15.31 -25.58 -18.44
CA ASP A 3 15.40 -24.58 -17.38
C ASP A 3 16.01 -25.27 -16.14
N PRO A 4 17.25 -24.89 -15.72
CA PRO A 4 17.93 -25.54 -14.61
C PRO A 4 17.17 -25.41 -13.29
N LEU A 5 16.45 -24.30 -13.09
CA LEU A 5 15.63 -24.07 -11.90
C LEU A 5 14.41 -24.99 -11.86
N ARG A 6 13.73 -25.18 -13.01
CA ARG A 6 12.60 -26.12 -13.12
C ARG A 6 13.04 -27.55 -12.83
N ASN A 7 14.16 -27.99 -13.42
CA ASN A 7 14.69 -29.32 -13.17
C ASN A 7 15.06 -29.56 -11.70
N PHE A 8 15.58 -28.53 -11.03
CA PHE A 8 15.88 -28.59 -9.60
C PHE A 8 14.60 -28.71 -8.76
N LEU A 9 13.59 -27.88 -9.03
CA LEU A 9 12.31 -27.93 -8.30
C LEU A 9 11.60 -29.27 -8.52
N ASP A 10 11.54 -29.78 -9.75
CA ASP A 10 10.92 -31.08 -10.08
C ASP A 10 11.65 -32.25 -9.38
N LYS A 11 12.97 -32.15 -9.16
CA LYS A 11 13.73 -33.15 -8.43
C LYS A 11 13.41 -33.19 -6.93
N ILE A 12 13.13 -32.05 -6.34
CA ILE A 12 12.83 -31.93 -4.89
C ILE A 12 11.35 -32.15 -4.58
N LYS A 13 10.46 -31.83 -5.52
CA LYS A 13 9.01 -31.90 -5.40
C LYS A 13 8.48 -33.21 -4.77
N PRO A 14 8.98 -34.40 -5.12
CA PRO A 14 8.52 -35.66 -4.52
C PRO A 14 8.76 -35.76 -3.01
N SER A 15 9.80 -35.08 -2.49
CA SER A 15 10.11 -35.08 -1.03
C SER A 15 9.07 -34.28 -0.22
N PHE A 16 8.39 -33.32 -0.84
CA PHE A 16 7.34 -32.51 -0.23
C PHE A 16 5.94 -33.03 -0.55
N GLN A 17 5.77 -33.92 -1.53
CA GLN A 17 4.47 -34.49 -1.91
C GLN A 17 4.27 -35.88 -1.31
N GLY A 18 3.04 -36.24 -1.02
CA GLY A 18 2.66 -37.57 -0.54
C GLY A 18 3.05 -37.86 0.90
N LYS A 19 3.67 -39.04 1.14
CA LYS A 19 4.15 -39.48 2.46
C LYS A 19 5.63 -39.16 2.69
N GLY A 20 6.21 -38.23 1.96
CA GLY A 20 7.59 -37.79 2.16
C GLY A 20 7.79 -37.14 3.53
N GLY A 21 9.00 -37.23 4.08
CA GLY A 21 9.33 -36.68 5.41
C GLY A 21 9.12 -35.16 5.52
N LEU A 22 9.05 -34.44 4.37
CA LEU A 22 8.82 -32.99 4.31
C LEU A 22 7.42 -32.60 3.86
N SER A 23 6.46 -33.54 3.83
CA SER A 23 5.10 -33.28 3.35
C SER A 23 4.35 -32.21 4.16
N TYR A 24 4.71 -32.01 5.42
CA TYR A 24 4.18 -30.93 6.25
C TYR A 24 4.56 -29.53 5.72
N TYR A 25 5.72 -29.40 5.09
CA TYR A 25 6.23 -28.14 4.53
C TYR A 25 5.86 -27.93 3.06
N PHE A 26 4.96 -28.77 2.51
CA PHE A 26 4.50 -28.62 1.12
C PHE A 26 4.01 -27.20 0.77
N PRO A 27 3.25 -26.48 1.66
CA PRO A 27 2.83 -25.11 1.36
C PRO A 27 4.00 -24.14 1.10
N ILE A 28 5.14 -24.33 1.76
CA ILE A 28 6.34 -23.49 1.53
C ILE A 28 6.93 -23.78 0.15
N PHE A 29 7.02 -25.05 -0.21
CA PHE A 29 7.50 -25.47 -1.53
C PHE A 29 6.59 -24.94 -2.65
N ASP A 30 5.28 -25.04 -2.48
CA ASP A 30 4.27 -24.56 -3.44
C ASP A 30 4.37 -23.05 -3.68
N VAL A 31 4.62 -22.25 -2.64
CA VAL A 31 4.89 -20.80 -2.79
C VAL A 31 6.11 -20.54 -3.66
N ILE A 32 7.21 -21.25 -3.42
CA ILE A 32 8.46 -21.09 -4.18
C ILE A 32 8.25 -21.52 -5.62
N GLU A 33 7.56 -22.65 -5.84
CA GLU A 33 7.25 -23.14 -7.20
C GLU A 33 6.36 -22.15 -7.96
N ASN A 34 5.28 -21.66 -7.32
CA ASN A 34 4.32 -20.76 -7.94
C ASN A 34 4.86 -19.33 -8.14
N LEU A 35 5.89 -18.92 -7.39
CA LEU A 35 6.56 -17.65 -7.61
C LEU A 35 7.27 -17.59 -8.98
N PHE A 36 7.82 -18.71 -9.44
CA PHE A 36 8.59 -18.79 -10.67
C PHE A 36 7.83 -19.44 -11.84
N TYR A 37 6.84 -20.29 -11.52
CA TYR A 37 6.13 -21.10 -12.52
C TYR A 37 4.62 -21.14 -12.24
N SER A 38 3.81 -21.11 -13.29
CA SER A 38 2.37 -21.30 -13.16
C SER A 38 2.02 -22.74 -12.76
N SER A 39 0.96 -22.91 -11.97
CA SER A 39 0.49 -24.22 -11.49
C SER A 39 0.10 -25.16 -12.66
N ASP A 40 0.57 -26.41 -12.59
CA ASP A 40 0.26 -27.48 -13.54
C ASP A 40 -1.10 -28.17 -13.24
N LYS A 41 -1.81 -27.76 -12.21
CA LYS A 41 -3.07 -28.37 -11.80
C LYS A 41 -4.12 -28.23 -12.91
N ARG A 42 -4.56 -29.36 -13.45
CA ARG A 42 -5.61 -29.44 -14.48
C ARG A 42 -6.79 -30.25 -13.96
N THR A 43 -7.99 -29.86 -14.38
CA THR A 43 -9.19 -30.68 -14.14
C THR A 43 -9.07 -32.03 -14.87
N LYS A 44 -9.38 -33.13 -14.18
CA LYS A 44 -9.32 -34.49 -14.75
C LYS A 44 -10.63 -34.93 -15.44
N GLY A 45 -11.62 -34.03 -15.56
CA GLY A 45 -12.91 -34.32 -16.20
C GLY A 45 -12.89 -34.16 -17.71
N LEU A 46 -13.97 -34.64 -18.37
CA LEU A 46 -14.15 -34.52 -19.83
C LEU A 46 -14.42 -33.07 -20.28
N THR A 47 -14.94 -32.24 -19.38
CA THR A 47 -15.25 -30.84 -19.65
C THR A 47 -14.19 -29.96 -18.99
N HIS A 48 -13.46 -29.20 -19.79
CA HIS A 48 -12.46 -28.25 -19.29
C HIS A 48 -13.00 -26.83 -19.47
N VAL A 49 -13.46 -26.20 -18.40
CA VAL A 49 -13.75 -24.76 -18.36
C VAL A 49 -12.57 -24.09 -17.69
N ARG A 50 -11.84 -23.26 -18.43
CA ARG A 50 -10.77 -22.43 -17.87
C ARG A 50 -11.27 -21.00 -17.79
N ASP A 51 -11.35 -20.46 -16.58
CA ASP A 51 -11.55 -19.04 -16.39
C ASP A 51 -10.27 -18.31 -16.82
N GLY A 52 -10.42 -17.26 -17.63
CA GLY A 52 -9.31 -16.40 -18.05
C GLY A 52 -8.84 -15.45 -16.95
N SER A 53 -9.57 -15.38 -15.83
CA SER A 53 -9.31 -14.52 -14.68
C SER A 53 -8.87 -15.35 -13.48
N ASP A 54 -7.68 -15.92 -13.53
CA ASP A 54 -7.08 -16.62 -12.40
C ASP A 54 -6.78 -15.61 -11.26
N ILE A 55 -7.04 -15.98 -10.00
CA ILE A 55 -6.81 -15.14 -8.83
C ILE A 55 -5.35 -14.66 -8.79
N GLN A 56 -4.41 -15.52 -9.14
CA GLN A 56 -2.98 -15.19 -9.25
C GLN A 56 -2.75 -14.01 -10.20
N ARG A 57 -3.33 -14.07 -11.39
CA ARG A 57 -3.22 -13.01 -12.39
C ARG A 57 -3.83 -11.70 -11.91
N ILE A 58 -4.98 -11.76 -11.25
CA ILE A 58 -5.64 -10.58 -10.67
C ILE A 58 -4.72 -9.92 -9.66
N MET A 59 -4.15 -10.70 -8.72
CA MET A 59 -3.27 -10.19 -7.68
C MET A 59 -1.98 -9.59 -8.24
N VAL A 60 -1.36 -10.23 -9.24
CA VAL A 60 -0.16 -9.68 -9.91
C VAL A 60 -0.47 -8.36 -10.61
N VAL A 61 -1.63 -8.24 -11.27
CA VAL A 61 -2.04 -6.99 -11.91
C VAL A 61 -2.25 -5.87 -10.89
N VAL A 62 -2.89 -6.16 -9.75
CA VAL A 62 -3.03 -5.17 -8.67
C VAL A 62 -1.67 -4.74 -8.15
N TRP A 63 -0.77 -5.69 -7.91
CA TRP A 63 0.60 -5.40 -7.46
C TRP A 63 1.36 -4.51 -8.46
N LEU A 64 1.31 -4.82 -9.76
CA LEU A 64 1.92 -3.99 -10.81
C LEU A 64 1.28 -2.60 -10.90
N ALA A 65 -0.04 -2.48 -10.67
CA ALA A 65 -0.75 -1.21 -10.70
C ALA A 65 -0.33 -0.27 -9.54
N THR A 66 0.29 -0.78 -8.47
CA THR A 66 0.84 0.04 -7.38
C THR A 66 2.22 0.64 -7.68
N PHE A 67 2.94 0.16 -8.72
CA PHE A 67 4.30 0.65 -9.01
C PHE A 67 4.39 2.14 -9.31
N PRO A 68 3.48 2.75 -10.11
CA PRO A 68 3.51 4.19 -10.34
C PRO A 68 3.44 4.98 -9.03
N THR A 69 2.59 4.56 -8.09
CA THR A 69 2.43 5.24 -6.79
C THR A 69 3.65 5.05 -5.90
N MET A 70 4.25 3.86 -5.93
CA MET A 70 5.45 3.53 -5.18
C MET A 70 6.64 4.40 -5.64
N PHE A 71 6.89 4.48 -6.95
CA PHE A 71 7.96 5.31 -7.50
C PHE A 71 7.72 6.80 -7.28
N ALA A 72 6.50 7.29 -7.49
CA ALA A 72 6.15 8.68 -7.23
C ALA A 72 6.33 9.05 -5.76
N GLY A 73 5.93 8.18 -4.82
CA GLY A 73 6.09 8.41 -3.40
C GLY A 73 7.54 8.42 -2.94
N MET A 74 8.36 7.48 -3.43
CA MET A 74 9.79 7.48 -3.15
C MET A 74 10.47 8.76 -3.68
N TYR A 75 10.15 9.15 -4.91
CA TYR A 75 10.67 10.37 -5.48
C TYR A 75 10.26 11.61 -4.69
N ASN A 76 8.98 11.74 -4.34
CA ASN A 76 8.46 12.86 -3.56
C ASN A 76 9.13 12.99 -2.21
N LEU A 77 9.30 11.89 -1.48
CA LEU A 77 9.98 11.88 -0.19
C LEU A 77 11.42 12.40 -0.30
N GLY A 78 12.17 11.87 -1.27
CA GLY A 78 13.54 12.31 -1.49
C GLY A 78 13.64 13.75 -1.95
N TYR A 79 12.78 14.18 -2.88
CA TYR A 79 12.76 15.56 -3.37
C TYR A 79 12.53 16.58 -2.26
N GLN A 80 11.52 16.36 -1.41
CA GLN A 80 11.22 17.28 -0.31
C GLN A 80 12.32 17.27 0.76
N SER A 81 12.79 16.07 1.16
CA SER A 81 13.85 15.96 2.18
C SER A 81 15.19 16.54 1.72
N LEU A 82 15.60 16.28 0.47
CA LEU A 82 16.84 16.84 -0.06
C LEU A 82 16.79 18.35 -0.24
N ASN A 83 15.64 18.91 -0.66
CA ASN A 83 15.45 20.36 -0.69
C ASN A 83 15.55 20.98 0.72
N ALA A 84 14.95 20.35 1.74
CA ALA A 84 15.04 20.82 3.12
C ALA A 84 16.49 20.76 3.63
N ILE A 85 17.22 19.67 3.36
CA ILE A 85 18.64 19.52 3.71
C ILE A 85 19.51 20.61 3.05
N GLU A 86 19.27 20.90 1.76
CA GLU A 86 19.98 21.95 1.05
C GLU A 86 19.76 23.33 1.70
N GLN A 87 18.51 23.67 2.02
CA GLN A 87 18.17 24.95 2.68
C GLN A 87 18.80 25.04 4.08
N LEU A 88 18.74 23.98 4.89
CA LEU A 88 19.35 23.95 6.21
C LEU A 88 20.88 24.06 6.16
N THR A 89 21.50 23.42 5.17
CA THR A 89 22.95 23.50 4.94
C THR A 89 23.37 24.92 4.56
N LEU A 90 22.60 25.59 3.69
CA LEU A 90 22.84 26.99 3.32
C LEU A 90 22.66 27.94 4.51
N ALA A 91 21.72 27.66 5.40
CA ALA A 91 21.47 28.41 6.63
C ALA A 91 22.46 28.10 7.79
N ASN A 92 23.41 27.18 7.59
CA ASN A 92 24.29 26.64 8.63
C ASN A 92 23.53 26.11 9.87
N THR A 93 22.34 25.58 9.66
CA THR A 93 21.50 25.00 10.73
C THR A 93 21.71 23.49 10.78
N ALA A 94 21.85 22.94 11.99
CA ALA A 94 21.94 21.50 12.17
C ALA A 94 20.57 20.84 11.90
N PHE A 95 20.58 19.68 11.27
CA PHE A 95 19.37 18.87 11.05
C PHE A 95 19.50 17.50 11.72
N GLU A 96 18.38 16.90 12.00
CA GLU A 96 18.34 15.58 12.64
C GLU A 96 18.82 14.48 11.69
N LYS A 97 19.70 13.62 12.21
CA LYS A 97 20.24 12.47 11.50
C LYS A 97 19.72 11.20 12.15
N ASP A 98 18.90 10.47 11.44
CA ASP A 98 18.37 9.19 11.88
C ASP A 98 19.29 8.01 11.48
N TRP A 99 18.87 6.79 11.75
CA TRP A 99 19.63 5.58 11.43
C TRP A 99 19.79 5.33 9.93
N HIS A 100 18.99 5.98 9.07
CA HIS A 100 19.12 5.88 7.61
C HIS A 100 20.29 6.72 7.07
N TRP A 101 20.75 7.71 7.85
CA TRP A 101 21.74 8.68 7.38
C TRP A 101 23.03 8.09 6.82
N PRO A 102 23.66 7.05 7.41
CA PRO A 102 24.84 6.41 6.82
C PRO A 102 24.58 5.81 5.44
N LEU A 103 23.39 5.24 5.22
CA LEU A 103 22.99 4.69 3.93
C LEU A 103 22.73 5.80 2.90
N ILE A 104 22.07 6.88 3.33
CA ILE A 104 21.80 8.05 2.49
C ILE A 104 23.11 8.64 1.97
N THR A 105 24.06 8.91 2.85
CA THR A 105 25.36 9.49 2.45
C THR A 105 26.22 8.55 1.62
N PHE A 106 26.02 7.25 1.73
CA PHE A 106 26.74 6.26 0.90
C PHE A 106 26.18 6.17 -0.50
N PHE A 107 24.86 6.21 -0.70
CA PHE A 107 24.20 5.97 -1.96
C PHE A 107 23.79 7.24 -2.72
N THR A 108 23.76 8.40 -2.08
CA THR A 108 23.30 9.66 -2.69
C THR A 108 24.34 10.76 -2.60
N SER A 109 24.37 11.65 -3.59
CA SER A 109 25.17 12.86 -3.57
C SER A 109 24.45 14.06 -2.91
N LEU A 110 23.29 13.84 -2.29
CA LEU A 110 22.45 14.82 -1.63
C LEU A 110 22.01 15.99 -2.55
N ASN A 111 21.86 15.72 -3.84
CA ASN A 111 21.48 16.72 -4.83
C ASN A 111 19.94 16.63 -5.10
N PRO A 112 19.14 17.63 -4.71
CA PRO A 112 17.70 17.62 -4.93
C PRO A 112 17.28 17.71 -6.41
N ASN A 113 18.19 18.17 -7.28
CA ASN A 113 17.94 18.22 -8.72
C ASN A 113 18.22 16.91 -9.45
N SER A 114 18.83 15.92 -8.77
CA SER A 114 19.08 14.59 -9.32
C SER A 114 17.87 13.69 -9.08
N PHE A 115 17.22 13.25 -10.16
CA PHE A 115 16.12 12.28 -10.09
C PHE A 115 16.50 11.01 -9.33
N MET A 116 17.70 10.49 -9.58
CA MET A 116 18.19 9.27 -8.94
C MET A 116 18.44 9.44 -7.45
N ASP A 117 19.02 10.58 -7.04
CA ASP A 117 19.26 10.84 -5.61
C ASP A 117 17.94 10.94 -4.84
N CYS A 118 16.93 11.63 -5.40
CA CYS A 118 15.60 11.69 -4.82
C CYS A 118 14.96 10.30 -4.72
N LEU A 119 15.03 9.50 -5.77
CA LEU A 119 14.45 8.16 -5.78
C LEU A 119 15.14 7.23 -4.77
N VAL A 120 16.47 7.24 -4.72
CA VAL A 120 17.25 6.40 -3.80
C VAL A 120 17.04 6.82 -2.35
N TYR A 121 16.97 8.13 -2.08
CA TYR A 121 16.64 8.64 -0.74
C TYR A 121 15.30 8.07 -0.25
N GLY A 122 14.23 8.19 -1.04
CA GLY A 122 12.92 7.64 -0.68
C GLY A 122 12.91 6.11 -0.59
N ALA A 123 13.68 5.43 -1.44
CA ALA A 123 13.81 3.97 -1.39
C ALA A 123 14.47 3.50 -0.09
N ILE A 124 15.44 4.24 0.47
CA ILE A 124 16.10 3.91 1.74
C ILE A 124 15.09 3.91 2.89
N TYR A 125 14.06 4.77 2.87
CA TYR A 125 12.99 4.75 3.86
C TYR A 125 11.94 3.67 3.57
N PHE A 126 11.56 3.50 2.30
CA PHE A 126 10.47 2.58 1.93
C PHE A 126 10.87 1.10 2.02
N ILE A 127 12.06 0.74 1.50
CA ILE A 127 12.48 -0.67 1.39
C ILE A 127 12.50 -1.38 2.75
N PRO A 128 13.05 -0.82 3.85
CA PRO A 128 13.01 -1.47 5.15
C PRO A 128 11.58 -1.73 5.65
N ILE A 129 10.67 -0.77 5.49
CA ILE A 129 9.25 -0.93 5.84
C ILE A 129 8.65 -2.08 5.02
N TYR A 130 8.84 -2.07 3.69
CA TYR A 130 8.29 -3.09 2.82
C TYR A 130 8.84 -4.49 3.13
N VAL A 131 10.15 -4.61 3.35
CA VAL A 131 10.79 -5.89 3.70
C VAL A 131 10.24 -6.46 5.00
N VAL A 132 10.10 -5.65 6.04
CA VAL A 132 9.55 -6.08 7.33
C VAL A 132 8.08 -6.49 7.19
N VAL A 133 7.27 -5.66 6.54
CA VAL A 133 5.84 -5.93 6.30
C VAL A 133 5.66 -7.19 5.48
N PHE A 134 6.47 -7.37 4.43
CA PHE A 134 6.45 -8.54 3.58
C PHE A 134 6.85 -9.81 4.35
N ALA A 135 7.97 -9.79 5.07
CA ALA A 135 8.47 -10.93 5.83
C ALA A 135 7.47 -11.39 6.92
N VAL A 136 6.92 -10.44 7.68
CA VAL A 136 5.93 -10.74 8.73
C VAL A 136 4.60 -11.19 8.11
N GLY A 137 4.16 -10.54 7.04
CA GLY A 137 2.92 -10.88 6.34
C GLY A 137 2.95 -12.30 5.77
N ILE A 138 3.99 -12.62 4.99
CA ILE A 138 4.19 -13.97 4.47
C ILE A 138 4.39 -14.98 5.61
N GLY A 139 5.10 -14.62 6.68
CA GLY A 139 5.27 -15.47 7.86
C GLY A 139 3.94 -15.84 8.52
N CYS A 140 3.03 -14.89 8.70
CA CYS A 140 1.67 -15.14 9.19
C CYS A 140 0.90 -16.09 8.27
N GLU A 141 0.89 -15.83 6.96
CA GLU A 141 0.23 -16.70 5.97
C GLU A 141 0.77 -18.13 6.02
N LEU A 142 2.10 -18.29 6.06
CA LEU A 142 2.74 -19.61 6.15
C LEU A 142 2.36 -20.36 7.42
N ILE A 143 2.31 -19.70 8.57
CA ILE A 143 1.92 -20.31 9.83
C ILE A 143 0.49 -20.86 9.73
N PHE A 144 -0.46 -20.06 9.23
CA PHE A 144 -1.85 -20.50 9.07
C PHE A 144 -2.01 -21.56 7.98
N ALA A 145 -1.27 -21.46 6.87
CA ALA A 145 -1.24 -22.47 5.82
C ALA A 145 -0.75 -23.82 6.34
N LEU A 146 0.31 -23.84 7.16
CA LEU A 146 0.83 -25.05 7.79
C LEU A 146 -0.18 -25.67 8.79
N ILE A 147 -0.79 -24.84 9.65
CA ILE A 147 -1.76 -25.32 10.65
C ILE A 147 -3.01 -25.88 9.97
N ARG A 148 -3.54 -25.18 8.96
CA ARG A 148 -4.79 -25.56 8.28
C ARG A 148 -4.59 -26.48 7.09
N ARG A 149 -3.35 -26.73 6.68
CA ARG A 149 -2.97 -27.56 5.53
C ARG A 149 -3.61 -27.11 4.22
N HIS A 150 -3.63 -25.81 3.97
CA HIS A 150 -4.06 -25.24 2.69
C HIS A 150 -2.89 -24.55 1.99
N GLU A 151 -3.08 -24.24 0.72
CA GLU A 151 -2.10 -23.49 -0.08
C GLU A 151 -2.03 -22.04 0.41
N VAL A 152 -0.84 -21.42 0.29
CA VAL A 152 -0.66 -19.99 0.61
C VAL A 152 -1.32 -19.16 -0.49
N SER A 153 -2.03 -18.14 -0.08
CA SER A 153 -2.73 -17.27 -1.01
C SER A 153 -1.83 -16.14 -1.51
N GLU A 154 -1.82 -15.92 -2.82
CA GLU A 154 -1.12 -14.79 -3.46
C GLU A 154 -1.66 -13.42 -3.02
N GLY A 155 -2.84 -13.38 -2.41
CA GLY A 155 -3.41 -12.17 -1.81
C GLY A 155 -2.51 -11.53 -0.75
N ALA A 156 -1.62 -12.31 -0.10
CA ALA A 156 -0.66 -11.79 0.84
C ALA A 156 0.32 -10.77 0.23
N PHE A 157 0.76 -11.00 -1.02
CA PHE A 157 1.65 -10.08 -1.73
C PHE A 157 1.00 -8.71 -1.93
N VAL A 158 -0.27 -8.69 -2.32
CA VAL A 158 -1.04 -7.45 -2.51
C VAL A 158 -1.28 -6.76 -1.16
N THR A 159 -1.71 -7.51 -0.15
CA THR A 159 -1.97 -6.96 1.18
C THR A 159 -0.73 -6.30 1.76
N THR A 160 0.44 -6.95 1.64
CA THR A 160 1.69 -6.41 2.19
C THR A 160 2.15 -5.14 1.47
N VAL A 161 2.06 -5.07 0.14
CA VAL A 161 2.45 -3.85 -0.59
C VAL A 161 1.48 -2.70 -0.33
N LEU A 162 0.16 -2.95 -0.32
CA LEU A 162 -0.84 -1.92 -0.03
C LEU A 162 -0.69 -1.37 1.39
N PHE A 163 -0.45 -2.26 2.36
CA PHE A 163 -0.19 -1.84 3.73
C PHE A 163 1.09 -1.01 3.83
N ALA A 164 2.21 -1.47 3.25
CA ALA A 164 3.48 -0.74 3.27
C ALA A 164 3.38 0.64 2.61
N LEU A 165 2.67 0.75 1.47
CA LEU A 165 2.44 2.04 0.79
C LEU A 165 1.56 2.99 1.59
N SER A 166 0.67 2.48 2.43
CA SER A 166 -0.15 3.29 3.34
C SER A 166 0.57 3.70 4.63
N CYS A 167 1.76 3.14 4.91
CA CYS A 167 2.55 3.51 6.08
C CYS A 167 3.19 4.88 5.92
N PRO A 168 3.27 5.67 7.00
CA PRO A 168 4.12 6.86 7.06
C PRO A 168 5.60 6.48 6.85
N PRO A 169 6.41 7.32 6.18
CA PRO A 169 7.82 7.02 5.95
C PRO A 169 8.64 6.93 7.24
N ASN A 170 8.24 7.62 8.29
CA ASN A 170 8.91 7.59 9.61
C ASN A 170 8.31 6.53 10.57
N ALA A 171 7.50 5.58 10.06
CA ALA A 171 6.87 4.58 10.90
C ALA A 171 7.89 3.62 11.52
N PRO A 172 7.86 3.37 12.85
CA PRO A 172 8.73 2.38 13.49
C PRO A 172 8.48 0.98 12.91
N LEU A 173 9.56 0.30 12.52
CA LEU A 173 9.48 -1.00 11.84
C LEU A 173 8.72 -2.07 12.64
N TRP A 174 8.87 -2.07 13.98
CA TRP A 174 8.15 -3.01 14.85
C TRP A 174 6.64 -2.75 14.87
N GLN A 175 6.21 -1.48 14.76
CA GLN A 175 4.79 -1.15 14.64
C GLN A 175 4.23 -1.62 13.29
N CYS A 176 5.00 -1.43 12.21
CA CYS A 176 4.62 -1.95 10.89
C CYS A 176 4.46 -3.48 10.93
N ALA A 177 5.40 -4.19 11.59
CA ALA A 177 5.32 -5.64 11.79
C ALA A 177 4.06 -6.05 12.57
N LEU A 178 3.79 -5.36 13.68
CA LEU A 178 2.60 -5.62 14.49
C LEU A 178 1.31 -5.33 13.74
N GLY A 179 1.25 -4.21 13.01
CA GLY A 179 0.07 -3.79 12.25
C GLY A 179 -0.30 -4.78 11.16
N ILE A 180 0.67 -5.24 10.36
CA ILE A 180 0.39 -6.24 9.31
C ILE A 180 0.01 -7.59 9.92
N ALA A 181 0.63 -8.01 11.03
CA ALA A 181 0.26 -9.25 11.71
C ALA A 181 -1.19 -9.19 12.23
N VAL A 182 -1.58 -8.12 12.92
CA VAL A 182 -2.96 -7.91 13.38
C VAL A 182 -3.92 -7.83 12.20
N GLY A 183 -3.57 -7.10 11.15
CA GLY A 183 -4.37 -6.97 9.93
C GLY A 183 -4.65 -8.31 9.26
N LEU A 184 -3.63 -9.14 9.08
CA LEU A 184 -3.79 -10.46 8.47
C LEU A 184 -4.52 -11.43 9.40
N VAL A 185 -4.13 -11.53 10.66
CA VAL A 185 -4.74 -12.50 11.59
C VAL A 185 -6.20 -12.15 11.83
N ILE A 186 -6.50 -10.92 12.24
CA ILE A 186 -7.87 -10.50 12.59
C ILE A 186 -8.70 -10.19 11.35
N GLY A 187 -8.11 -9.53 10.33
CA GLY A 187 -8.84 -9.11 9.14
C GLY A 187 -9.12 -10.24 8.15
N LYS A 188 -8.32 -11.33 8.18
CA LYS A 188 -8.39 -12.38 7.16
C LYS A 188 -8.40 -13.80 7.75
N GLU A 189 -7.38 -14.17 8.52
CA GLU A 189 -7.17 -15.57 8.90
C GLU A 189 -8.23 -16.09 9.87
N ILE A 190 -8.71 -15.30 10.81
CA ILE A 190 -9.79 -15.70 11.74
C ILE A 190 -11.05 -16.15 10.98
N PHE A 191 -11.35 -15.53 9.84
CA PHE A 191 -12.51 -15.84 9.00
C PHE A 191 -12.31 -17.05 8.08
N GLY A 192 -11.10 -17.57 7.96
CA GLY A 192 -10.79 -18.76 7.15
C GLY A 192 -9.92 -18.50 5.94
N GLY A 193 -9.27 -17.34 5.83
CA GLY A 193 -8.33 -16.98 4.78
C GLY A 193 -8.97 -16.24 3.60
N THR A 194 -8.23 -16.12 2.51
CA THR A 194 -8.63 -15.37 1.30
C THR A 194 -9.96 -15.88 0.72
N GLY A 195 -10.85 -14.95 0.42
CA GLY A 195 -12.18 -15.24 -0.13
C GLY A 195 -13.27 -15.46 0.91
N LYS A 196 -12.91 -15.58 2.20
CA LYS A 196 -13.86 -15.71 3.33
C LYS A 196 -13.82 -14.48 4.25
N ASN A 197 -12.87 -13.59 4.06
CA ASN A 197 -12.76 -12.35 4.80
C ASN A 197 -13.72 -11.29 4.21
N PHE A 198 -14.39 -10.55 5.09
CA PHE A 198 -15.20 -9.40 4.72
C PHE A 198 -14.49 -8.07 5.01
N LEU A 199 -13.38 -8.11 5.75
CA LEU A 199 -12.52 -6.96 6.01
C LEU A 199 -11.33 -6.97 5.05
N ASN A 200 -10.89 -5.77 4.64
CA ASN A 200 -9.61 -5.62 3.97
C ASN A 200 -8.49 -5.71 5.02
N PRO A 201 -7.55 -6.67 4.91
CA PRO A 201 -6.53 -6.87 5.93
C PRO A 201 -5.56 -5.70 6.07
N ALA A 202 -5.21 -5.02 4.97
CA ALA A 202 -4.33 -3.86 5.01
C ALA A 202 -4.99 -2.69 5.76
N LEU A 203 -6.27 -2.43 5.50
CA LEU A 203 -7.04 -1.40 6.21
C LEU A 203 -7.24 -1.75 7.69
N THR A 204 -7.49 -3.02 8.01
CA THR A 204 -7.64 -3.49 9.40
C THR A 204 -6.36 -3.23 10.20
N GLY A 205 -5.21 -3.57 9.63
CA GLY A 205 -3.91 -3.30 10.25
C GLY A 205 -3.62 -1.79 10.39
N ARG A 206 -3.96 -1.00 9.37
CA ARG A 206 -3.82 0.46 9.39
C ARG A 206 -4.70 1.09 10.48
N ALA A 207 -5.97 0.69 10.55
CA ALA A 207 -6.91 1.16 11.57
C ALA A 207 -6.43 0.81 12.98
N PHE A 208 -5.97 -0.43 13.19
CA PHE A 208 -5.40 -0.83 14.47
C PHE A 208 -4.25 0.08 14.89
N LEU A 209 -3.29 0.35 14.00
CA LEU A 209 -2.14 1.21 14.33
C LEU A 209 -2.55 2.66 14.58
N TYR A 210 -3.51 3.18 13.83
CA TYR A 210 -4.04 4.52 14.03
C TYR A 210 -4.63 4.72 15.42
N PHE A 211 -5.38 3.74 15.93
CA PHE A 211 -5.98 3.81 17.27
C PHE A 211 -5.01 3.42 18.39
N ALA A 212 -4.12 2.46 18.15
CA ALA A 212 -3.19 1.98 19.18
C ALA A 212 -1.97 2.91 19.37
N TYR A 213 -1.50 3.54 18.29
CA TYR A 213 -0.30 4.36 18.28
C TYR A 213 -0.51 5.70 17.56
N PRO A 214 -1.51 6.51 17.95
CA PRO A 214 -1.87 7.72 17.21
C PRO A 214 -0.71 8.70 17.06
N ALA A 215 0.17 8.82 18.04
CA ALA A 215 1.31 9.72 18.01
C ALA A 215 2.29 9.46 16.86
N SER A 216 2.48 8.17 16.48
CA SER A 216 3.39 7.79 15.39
C SER A 216 2.69 7.70 14.02
N TRP A 217 1.34 7.60 14.00
CA TRP A 217 0.57 7.29 12.80
C TRP A 217 -0.36 8.40 12.34
N SER A 218 -0.43 9.48 13.10
CA SER A 218 -1.21 10.68 12.76
C SER A 218 -0.50 11.94 13.22
N GLY A 219 -0.94 13.10 12.73
CA GLY A 219 -0.39 14.40 13.10
C GLY A 219 1.02 14.63 12.53
N ASP A 220 1.84 15.34 13.32
CA ASP A 220 3.12 15.88 12.87
C ASP A 220 4.24 14.84 12.76
N MET A 221 4.09 13.67 13.39
CA MET A 221 5.11 12.61 13.38
C MET A 221 5.00 11.68 12.16
N SER A 222 4.01 11.86 11.32
CA SER A 222 3.75 10.99 10.16
C SER A 222 4.67 11.22 8.96
N TRP A 223 5.46 12.29 8.96
CA TRP A 223 6.39 12.65 7.90
C TRP A 223 7.83 12.73 8.40
N VAL A 224 8.79 12.62 7.50
CA VAL A 224 10.21 12.83 7.83
C VAL A 224 10.49 14.33 7.90
N ALA A 225 10.49 14.86 9.10
CA ALA A 225 10.77 16.27 9.38
C ALA A 225 12.28 16.50 9.49
N VAL A 226 12.94 16.71 8.36
CA VAL A 226 14.38 16.99 8.35
C VAL A 226 14.69 18.31 9.07
N ASP A 227 13.81 19.29 8.98
CA ASP A 227 13.92 20.59 9.62
C ASP A 227 13.27 20.67 11.01
N GLY A 228 12.66 19.58 11.47
CA GLY A 228 11.96 19.51 12.76
C GLY A 228 10.61 20.23 12.83
N TYR A 229 10.16 20.86 11.72
CA TYR A 229 8.94 21.68 11.69
C TYR A 229 7.92 21.26 10.62
N THR A 230 8.34 20.68 9.52
CA THR A 230 7.48 20.40 8.35
C THR A 230 6.88 19.00 8.35
N ALA A 231 6.61 18.44 9.51
CA ALA A 231 6.09 17.08 9.65
C ALA A 231 4.56 16.97 9.46
N ALA A 232 3.82 18.07 9.58
CA ALA A 232 2.37 18.07 9.49
C ALA A 232 1.88 17.67 8.09
N THR A 233 0.93 16.74 8.04
CA THR A 233 0.26 16.40 6.77
C THR A 233 -0.70 17.51 6.36
N ILE A 234 -0.91 17.70 5.05
CA ILE A 234 -1.89 18.68 4.54
C ILE A 234 -3.28 18.45 5.13
N LEU A 235 -3.68 17.20 5.30
CA LEU A 235 -4.98 16.87 5.90
C LEU A 235 -5.05 17.31 7.36
N GLY A 236 -3.96 17.15 8.13
CA GLY A 236 -3.86 17.61 9.50
C GLY A 236 -3.95 19.14 9.62
N THR A 237 -3.21 19.86 8.78
CA THR A 237 -3.27 21.33 8.70
C THR A 237 -4.66 21.82 8.29
N ALA A 238 -5.26 21.20 7.27
CA ALA A 238 -6.61 21.56 6.84
C ALA A 238 -7.68 21.32 7.92
N ALA A 239 -7.49 20.30 8.77
CA ALA A 239 -8.42 20.00 9.86
C ALA A 239 -8.33 21.01 11.02
N GLN A 240 -7.15 21.63 11.24
CA GLN A 240 -6.91 22.60 12.30
C GLN A 240 -7.23 24.03 11.83
N ASP A 241 -6.63 24.44 10.70
CA ASP A 241 -6.60 25.84 10.26
C ASP A 241 -7.48 26.11 9.01
N GLY A 242 -8.10 25.06 8.46
CA GLY A 242 -8.90 25.13 7.24
C GLY A 242 -8.07 25.01 5.95
N TYR A 243 -8.74 24.70 4.84
CA TYR A 243 -8.08 24.47 3.55
C TYR A 243 -7.48 25.74 2.91
N GLN A 244 -7.93 26.92 3.37
CA GLN A 244 -7.43 28.22 2.86
C GLN A 244 -6.04 28.57 3.39
N SER A 245 -5.63 27.98 4.51
CA SER A 245 -4.31 28.19 5.14
C SER A 245 -3.22 27.27 4.58
N LEU A 246 -3.57 26.38 3.65
CA LEU A 246 -2.64 25.41 3.10
C LEU A 246 -1.50 26.09 2.33
N ALA A 247 -0.25 25.72 2.67
CA ALA A 247 0.94 26.21 2.00
C ALA A 247 1.12 25.64 0.57
N TYR A 248 0.38 24.61 0.23
CA TYR A 248 0.49 23.88 -1.03
C TYR A 248 -0.67 24.23 -1.97
N THR A 249 -0.37 24.35 -3.27
CA THR A 249 -1.41 24.51 -4.30
C THR A 249 -2.10 23.17 -4.59
N TRP A 250 -3.31 23.23 -5.14
CA TRP A 250 -4.03 22.03 -5.56
C TRP A 250 -3.23 21.21 -6.60
N ASN A 251 -2.50 21.87 -7.51
CA ASN A 251 -1.65 21.19 -8.48
C ASN A 251 -0.51 20.41 -7.81
N ASN A 252 0.11 20.96 -6.76
CA ASN A 252 1.14 20.26 -6.01
C ASN A 252 0.56 19.01 -5.32
N ALA A 253 -0.64 19.11 -4.75
CA ALA A 253 -1.35 17.99 -4.17
C ALA A 253 -1.71 16.92 -5.21
N PHE A 254 -2.17 17.33 -6.40
CA PHE A 254 -2.50 16.40 -7.49
C PHE A 254 -1.26 15.66 -8.03
N LEU A 255 -0.15 16.37 -8.21
CA LEU A 255 1.11 15.79 -8.68
C LEU A 255 1.81 14.95 -7.59
N GLY A 256 1.56 15.26 -6.32
CA GLY A 256 2.09 14.50 -5.19
C GLY A 256 3.26 15.16 -4.47
N PHE A 257 3.56 16.43 -4.72
CA PHE A 257 4.60 17.19 -4.00
C PHE A 257 4.08 17.69 -2.64
N ILE A 258 3.63 16.75 -1.82
CA ILE A 258 3.02 17.01 -0.52
C ILE A 258 3.47 15.97 0.51
N PRO A 259 3.52 16.30 1.81
CA PRO A 259 3.74 15.33 2.88
C PRO A 259 2.57 14.34 2.99
N GLY A 260 2.89 13.06 3.20
CA GLY A 260 1.89 12.01 3.37
C GLY A 260 2.49 10.61 3.39
N SER A 261 1.66 9.58 3.47
CA SER A 261 2.10 8.19 3.35
C SER A 261 2.70 7.93 1.96
N ILE A 262 3.66 7.02 1.86
CA ILE A 262 4.50 6.86 0.66
C ILE A 262 3.67 6.66 -0.62
N GLY A 263 2.65 5.80 -0.59
CA GLY A 263 1.81 5.53 -1.78
C GLY A 263 0.63 6.48 -1.99
N GLU A 264 0.35 7.38 -1.04
CA GLU A 264 -0.88 8.17 -1.02
C GLU A 264 -0.71 9.59 -1.54
N THR A 265 0.52 10.05 -1.79
CA THR A 265 0.82 11.45 -2.10
C THR A 265 0.41 11.86 -3.51
N SER A 266 0.70 11.06 -4.54
CA SER A 266 0.46 11.45 -5.94
C SER A 266 -0.86 10.90 -6.48
N THR A 267 -1.88 11.76 -6.56
CA THR A 267 -3.16 11.41 -7.21
C THR A 267 -2.97 11.05 -8.68
N LEU A 268 -2.07 11.72 -9.40
CA LEU A 268 -1.77 11.40 -10.80
C LEU A 268 -1.24 9.96 -10.94
N ALA A 269 -0.29 9.55 -10.12
CA ALA A 269 0.26 8.20 -10.15
C ALA A 269 -0.79 7.14 -9.78
N ILE A 270 -1.66 7.45 -8.83
CA ILE A 270 -2.81 6.60 -8.45
C ILE A 270 -3.77 6.43 -9.63
N LEU A 271 -4.06 7.49 -10.39
CA LEU A 271 -4.92 7.44 -11.57
C LEU A 271 -4.29 6.60 -12.70
N VAL A 272 -2.96 6.60 -12.85
CA VAL A 272 -2.28 5.67 -13.77
C VAL A 272 -2.50 4.22 -13.32
N GLY A 273 -2.39 3.92 -12.03
CA GLY A 273 -2.74 2.62 -11.46
C GLY A 273 -4.20 2.25 -11.72
N LEU A 274 -5.13 3.20 -11.54
CA LEU A 274 -6.55 3.01 -11.86
C LEU A 274 -6.77 2.64 -13.34
N ALA A 275 -6.10 3.35 -14.25
CA ALA A 275 -6.20 3.06 -15.68
C ALA A 275 -5.77 1.62 -16.01
N ILE A 276 -4.69 1.12 -15.39
CA ILE A 276 -4.24 -0.27 -15.51
C ILE A 276 -5.32 -1.23 -15.01
N LEU A 277 -5.88 -0.97 -13.82
CA LEU A 277 -6.90 -1.84 -13.20
C LEU A 277 -8.22 -1.86 -13.98
N LEU A 278 -8.64 -0.72 -14.54
CA LEU A 278 -9.85 -0.64 -15.38
C LEU A 278 -9.63 -1.31 -16.75
N TYR A 279 -8.47 -1.11 -17.37
CA TYR A 279 -8.13 -1.73 -18.65
C TYR A 279 -8.10 -3.25 -18.54
N THR A 280 -7.53 -3.77 -17.47
CA THR A 280 -7.46 -5.22 -17.18
C THR A 280 -8.77 -5.79 -16.62
N LYS A 281 -9.79 -4.94 -16.38
CA LYS A 281 -11.10 -5.29 -15.81
C LYS A 281 -11.01 -5.91 -14.40
N VAL A 282 -9.95 -5.65 -13.68
CA VAL A 282 -9.77 -6.07 -12.29
C VAL A 282 -10.60 -5.18 -11.37
N ALA A 283 -10.51 -3.85 -11.54
CA ALA A 283 -11.32 -2.91 -10.78
C ALA A 283 -12.69 -2.68 -11.42
N SER A 284 -13.70 -2.48 -10.59
CA SER A 284 -15.05 -2.11 -11.02
C SER A 284 -15.20 -0.59 -11.12
N TRP A 285 -15.42 -0.06 -12.32
CA TRP A 285 -15.69 1.36 -12.54
C TRP A 285 -16.90 1.88 -11.76
N ARG A 286 -17.88 0.99 -11.44
CA ARG A 286 -19.08 1.34 -10.66
C ARG A 286 -18.70 1.68 -9.23
N ILE A 287 -17.81 0.91 -8.61
CA ILE A 287 -17.30 1.20 -7.24
C ILE A 287 -16.58 2.54 -7.24
N VAL A 288 -15.69 2.76 -8.20
CA VAL A 288 -14.95 4.02 -8.33
C VAL A 288 -15.88 5.23 -8.44
N LEU A 289 -16.87 5.15 -9.34
CA LEU A 289 -17.84 6.23 -9.50
C LEU A 289 -18.78 6.36 -8.29
N GLY A 290 -19.21 5.27 -7.69
CA GLY A 290 -20.06 5.27 -6.51
C GLY A 290 -19.40 6.03 -5.34
N VAL A 291 -18.14 5.69 -5.04
CA VAL A 291 -17.36 6.36 -3.98
C VAL A 291 -17.13 7.85 -4.33
N ALA A 292 -16.79 8.16 -5.59
CA ALA A 292 -16.57 9.55 -6.02
C ALA A 292 -17.86 10.38 -5.90
N ILE A 293 -19.00 9.86 -6.35
CA ILE A 293 -20.31 10.52 -6.22
C ILE A 293 -20.67 10.70 -4.75
N GLY A 294 -20.46 9.67 -3.91
CA GLY A 294 -20.69 9.75 -2.47
C GLY A 294 -19.85 10.86 -1.82
N THR A 295 -18.59 11.00 -2.20
CA THR A 295 -17.71 12.07 -1.70
C THR A 295 -18.19 13.46 -2.13
N ILE A 296 -18.55 13.63 -3.40
CA ILE A 296 -19.08 14.90 -3.90
C ILE A 296 -20.35 15.30 -3.14
N PHE A 297 -21.26 14.33 -2.98
CA PHE A 297 -22.53 14.56 -2.30
C PHE A 297 -22.34 14.92 -0.83
N THR A 298 -21.54 14.14 -0.08
CA THR A 298 -21.30 14.39 1.35
C THR A 298 -20.51 15.68 1.59
N SER A 299 -19.50 15.97 0.78
CA SER A 299 -18.76 17.23 0.89
C SER A 299 -19.68 18.44 0.64
N TYR A 300 -20.52 18.37 -0.39
CA TYR A 300 -21.48 19.44 -0.67
C TYR A 300 -22.51 19.61 0.45
N LEU A 301 -23.01 18.51 1.01
CA LEU A 301 -23.92 18.55 2.15
C LEU A 301 -23.27 19.22 3.36
N PHE A 302 -22.02 18.86 3.69
CA PHE A 302 -21.30 19.47 4.81
C PHE A 302 -20.98 20.94 4.57
N ASN A 303 -20.68 21.34 3.33
CA ASN A 303 -20.49 22.75 2.99
C ASN A 303 -21.80 23.59 3.18
N ILE A 304 -22.98 22.99 2.94
CA ILE A 304 -24.28 23.67 3.20
C ILE A 304 -24.56 23.76 4.71
N VAL A 305 -24.34 22.68 5.44
CA VAL A 305 -24.57 22.64 6.90
C VAL A 305 -23.64 23.61 7.62
N GLY A 306 -22.37 23.66 7.20
CA GLY A 306 -21.34 24.48 7.83
C GLY A 306 -21.00 24.04 9.26
N SER A 307 -19.92 24.55 9.79
CA SER A 307 -19.55 24.38 11.21
C SER A 307 -18.61 25.52 11.63
N GLU A 308 -18.86 26.10 12.78
CA GLU A 308 -17.99 27.13 13.38
C GLU A 308 -16.75 26.52 14.05
N THR A 309 -16.82 25.25 14.46
CA THR A 309 -15.77 24.57 15.22
C THR A 309 -14.94 23.60 14.39
N ASN A 310 -15.41 23.19 13.22
CA ASN A 310 -14.72 22.24 12.37
C ASN A 310 -14.45 22.80 10.97
N PRO A 311 -13.22 23.27 10.68
CA PRO A 311 -12.87 23.85 9.39
C PRO A 311 -13.05 22.90 8.20
N MET A 312 -13.04 21.59 8.41
CA MET A 312 -13.24 20.59 7.36
C MET A 312 -14.61 20.69 6.66
N PHE A 313 -15.62 21.25 7.34
CA PHE A 313 -16.96 21.47 6.75
C PHE A 313 -16.94 22.49 5.60
N SER A 314 -15.95 23.37 5.55
CA SER A 314 -15.79 24.36 4.46
C SER A 314 -14.97 23.83 3.28
N MET A 315 -14.33 22.66 3.40
CA MET A 315 -13.46 22.12 2.36
C MET A 315 -14.28 21.63 1.16
N PRO A 316 -13.98 22.10 -0.06
CA PRO A 316 -14.67 21.66 -1.26
C PRO A 316 -14.21 20.26 -1.70
N PHE A 317 -15.09 19.50 -2.39
CA PHE A 317 -14.88 18.10 -2.75
C PHE A 317 -13.60 17.83 -3.55
N TRP A 318 -13.17 18.78 -4.41
CA TRP A 318 -11.94 18.60 -5.21
C TRP A 318 -10.66 18.58 -4.38
N TRP A 319 -10.65 19.18 -3.19
CA TRP A 319 -9.55 19.03 -2.25
C TRP A 319 -9.59 17.66 -1.57
N HIS A 320 -10.75 17.17 -1.16
CA HIS A 320 -10.88 15.82 -0.61
C HIS A 320 -10.38 14.73 -1.55
N MET A 321 -10.47 14.96 -2.88
CA MET A 321 -10.02 14.00 -3.89
C MET A 321 -8.50 13.88 -4.02
N VAL A 322 -7.74 14.89 -3.59
CA VAL A 322 -6.28 14.95 -3.82
C VAL A 322 -5.46 14.91 -2.56
N ILE A 323 -6.06 15.07 -1.37
CA ILE A 323 -5.35 15.06 -0.09
C ILE A 323 -5.67 13.81 0.74
N GLY A 324 -4.72 13.43 1.61
CA GLY A 324 -4.84 12.23 2.42
C GLY A 324 -4.86 10.96 1.59
N GLY A 325 -5.29 9.86 2.21
CA GLY A 325 -5.36 8.55 1.56
C GLY A 325 -6.59 8.31 0.68
N TYR A 326 -7.40 9.33 0.38
CA TYR A 326 -8.67 9.15 -0.34
C TYR A 326 -8.49 8.51 -1.73
N ALA A 327 -7.62 9.08 -2.57
CA ALA A 327 -7.42 8.56 -3.93
C ALA A 327 -6.87 7.13 -3.91
N PHE A 328 -5.94 6.83 -3.01
CA PHE A 328 -5.38 5.50 -2.83
C PHE A 328 -6.43 4.51 -2.33
N GLY A 329 -7.22 4.90 -1.34
CA GLY A 329 -8.34 4.11 -0.82
C GLY A 329 -9.40 3.83 -1.87
N LEU A 330 -9.78 4.85 -2.67
CA LEU A 330 -10.73 4.72 -3.77
C LEU A 330 -10.26 3.69 -4.81
N VAL A 331 -8.98 3.72 -5.20
CA VAL A 331 -8.47 2.93 -6.31
C VAL A 331 -8.05 1.53 -5.91
N PHE A 332 -7.32 1.37 -4.80
CA PHE A 332 -6.71 0.09 -4.44
C PHE A 332 -7.41 -0.64 -3.29
N MET A 333 -8.15 0.08 -2.44
CA MET A 333 -8.81 -0.50 -1.29
C MET A 333 -10.30 -0.77 -1.52
N ALA A 334 -11.04 0.21 -2.05
CA ALA A 334 -12.48 0.05 -2.31
C ALA A 334 -12.77 -0.92 -3.48
N THR A 335 -11.84 -1.03 -4.44
CA THR A 335 -12.00 -1.94 -5.58
C THR A 335 -11.39 -3.32 -5.36
N GLU A 336 -10.97 -3.63 -4.13
CA GLU A 336 -10.39 -4.94 -3.81
C GLU A 336 -11.36 -6.06 -4.20
N PRO A 337 -10.89 -7.05 -5.00
CA PRO A 337 -11.78 -8.08 -5.56
C PRO A 337 -12.38 -9.02 -4.52
N VAL A 338 -11.73 -9.19 -3.36
CA VAL A 338 -12.12 -10.15 -2.32
C VAL A 338 -13.20 -9.60 -1.40
N SER A 339 -13.00 -8.41 -0.86
CA SER A 339 -13.92 -7.76 0.09
C SER A 339 -14.96 -6.86 -0.59
N GLY A 340 -14.76 -6.55 -1.88
CA GLY A 340 -15.67 -5.72 -2.66
C GLY A 340 -17.00 -6.39 -2.99
N SER A 341 -18.04 -5.59 -3.26
CA SER A 341 -19.37 -6.10 -3.61
C SER A 341 -19.36 -6.83 -4.97
N HIS A 342 -20.04 -7.99 -5.03
CA HIS A 342 -20.14 -8.82 -6.22
C HIS A 342 -21.34 -8.45 -7.11
N THR A 343 -22.42 -7.88 -6.55
CA THR A 343 -23.63 -7.52 -7.31
C THR A 343 -23.49 -6.16 -7.99
N ASN A 344 -24.12 -5.99 -9.16
CA ASN A 344 -24.08 -4.70 -9.85
C ASN A 344 -24.72 -3.57 -9.06
N ALA A 345 -25.78 -3.84 -8.30
CA ALA A 345 -26.42 -2.86 -7.42
C ALA A 345 -25.52 -2.53 -6.23
N GLY A 346 -24.98 -3.54 -5.54
CA GLY A 346 -24.09 -3.34 -4.40
C GLY A 346 -22.76 -2.65 -4.73
N ARG A 347 -22.34 -2.65 -6.01
CA ARG A 347 -21.16 -1.88 -6.44
C ARG A 347 -21.37 -0.38 -6.55
N TRP A 348 -22.63 0.08 -6.49
CA TRP A 348 -23.00 1.50 -6.49
C TRP A 348 -23.23 2.03 -5.07
N VAL A 349 -23.47 1.16 -4.09
CA VAL A 349 -23.75 1.47 -2.70
C VAL A 349 -22.56 1.16 -1.81
#